data_fe257be236ab909276c52dd8efaeb237
#
_entry.id   fe257be236ab909276c52dd8efaeb237
#
_cell.length_a   1.000
_cell.length_b   1.000
_cell.length_c   1.000
_cell.angle_alpha   90.00
_cell.angle_beta   90.00
_cell.angle_gamma   90.00
#
_symmetry.space_group_name_H-M   'P 1'
#
loop_
_entity.id
_entity.type
_entity.pdbx_description
1 polymer ?
#
loop_
_entity_poly.entity_id
_entity_poly.type
_entity_poly.pdbx_seq_one_letter_code
_entity_poly.pdbx_strand_id
1 'polypeptide(L)'
;MPRYLKRIWAGDVYEAKEYFSPRERGISCERAAKENLSSEEMAEYNCLEARRKCARMVNANFRQGDLFLTLTFRERVDVENALRLFRNFISRLKRLRKRKGYSELKYLYVVESKRKREHIHLLINKMDLTMKELSEVWGLGRVMVSILEPGGDYTGLAFYITKENYKEYGKRWSGSRNLEKPKVKVTLVSEEKKTKRLRVPKNYKVIEEVQYYSEITGHTRYVRAVRIGGEDYGNGKEGEPHMEHPDGEG
;
A
#
# COMPACT_ATOMS: atom_id res chain seq x y z
N MET A 1 21.66 -11.00 -17.66
CA MET A 1 20.31 -11.08 -17.04
C MET A 1 19.46 -9.97 -17.61
N PRO A 2 18.21 -10.26 -18.02
CA PRO A 2 17.31 -9.24 -18.52
C PRO A 2 17.00 -8.17 -17.48
N ARG A 3 16.92 -6.93 -17.91
CA ARG A 3 16.67 -5.74 -17.11
C ARG A 3 15.24 -5.26 -17.30
N TYR A 4 14.51 -5.05 -16.24
CA TYR A 4 13.11 -4.65 -16.27
C TYR A 4 12.91 -3.28 -15.62
N LEU A 5 12.00 -2.50 -16.19
CA LEU A 5 11.50 -1.27 -15.61
C LEU A 5 10.03 -1.48 -15.21
N LYS A 6 9.78 -1.47 -13.91
CA LYS A 6 8.45 -1.56 -13.30
C LYS A 6 7.99 -0.16 -12.90
N ARG A 7 6.85 0.28 -13.45
CA ARG A 7 6.18 1.53 -13.08
C ARG A 7 4.89 1.21 -12.37
N ILE A 8 4.58 1.97 -11.32
CA ILE A 8 3.42 1.75 -10.46
C ILE A 8 2.76 3.11 -10.21
N TRP A 9 1.45 3.16 -10.39
CA TRP A 9 0.61 4.31 -10.03
C TRP A 9 -0.34 3.87 -8.92
N ALA A 10 -0.31 4.56 -7.80
CA ALA A 10 -1.09 4.29 -6.61
C ALA A 10 -1.67 5.61 -6.10
N GLY A 11 -2.88 5.99 -6.56
CA GLY A 11 -3.42 7.33 -6.32
C GLY A 11 -2.49 8.40 -6.88
N ASP A 12 -2.08 9.33 -6.03
CA ASP A 12 -1.15 10.41 -6.38
C ASP A 12 0.33 10.01 -6.30
N VAL A 13 0.62 8.77 -5.90
CA VAL A 13 2.00 8.28 -5.82
C VAL A 13 2.38 7.51 -7.08
N TYR A 14 3.50 7.91 -7.67
CA TYR A 14 4.18 7.21 -8.75
C TYR A 14 5.47 6.59 -8.25
N GLU A 15 5.68 5.32 -8.59
CA GLU A 15 6.94 4.63 -8.33
C GLU A 15 7.51 4.06 -9.64
N ALA A 16 8.83 4.14 -9.80
CA ALA A 16 9.54 3.37 -10.81
C ALA A 16 10.69 2.61 -10.19
N LYS A 17 10.82 1.33 -10.56
CA LYS A 17 11.91 0.45 -10.12
C LYS A 17 12.54 -0.23 -11.32
N GLU A 18 13.84 -0.06 -11.48
CA GLU A 18 14.62 -0.80 -12.46
C GLU A 18 15.42 -1.88 -11.72
N TYR A 19 15.34 -3.10 -12.21
CA TYR A 19 15.96 -4.26 -11.56
C TYR A 19 16.30 -5.35 -12.57
N PHE A 20 17.21 -6.22 -12.20
CA PHE A 20 17.54 -7.43 -12.96
C PHE A 20 16.71 -8.61 -12.46
N SER A 21 16.35 -9.51 -13.38
CA SER A 21 15.68 -10.77 -13.02
C SER A 21 16.26 -11.89 -13.87
N PRO A 22 16.63 -13.02 -13.25
CA PRO A 22 17.09 -14.21 -14.00
C PRO A 22 15.93 -14.89 -14.73
N ARG A 23 14.69 -14.57 -14.38
CA ARG A 23 13.48 -15.18 -14.98
C ARG A 23 12.93 -14.28 -16.08
N GLU A 24 12.78 -14.83 -17.27
CA GLU A 24 12.00 -14.19 -18.32
C GLU A 24 10.51 -14.19 -17.95
N ARG A 25 9.84 -13.07 -18.22
CA ARG A 25 8.41 -12.95 -17.98
C ARG A 25 7.63 -13.82 -18.96
N GLY A 26 6.63 -14.52 -18.45
CA GLY A 26 5.74 -15.37 -19.25
C GLY A 26 6.13 -16.86 -19.26
N ILE A 27 7.30 -17.21 -18.75
CA ILE A 27 7.68 -18.61 -18.58
C ILE A 27 7.19 -19.08 -17.21
N SER A 28 6.21 -20.00 -17.21
CA SER A 28 5.78 -20.67 -15.99
C SER A 28 6.87 -21.67 -15.59
N CYS A 29 7.43 -21.50 -14.39
CA CYS A 29 8.26 -22.52 -13.77
C CYS A 29 7.49 -23.13 -12.61
N GLU A 30 7.55 -24.43 -12.45
CA GLU A 30 7.09 -25.07 -11.23
C GLU A 30 7.81 -24.49 -10.03
N ARG A 31 7.08 -24.16 -8.98
CA ARG A 31 7.69 -23.74 -7.72
C ARG A 31 8.31 -24.97 -7.09
N ALA A 32 9.63 -25.01 -7.02
CA ALA A 32 10.31 -25.96 -6.15
C ALA A 32 9.80 -25.82 -4.72
N ALA A 33 9.66 -26.93 -4.02
CA ALA A 33 9.35 -26.93 -2.60
C ALA A 33 10.39 -26.07 -1.87
N LYS A 34 9.95 -25.27 -0.92
CA LYS A 34 10.83 -24.36 -0.18
C LYS A 34 11.53 -25.16 0.91
N GLU A 35 12.63 -25.80 0.57
CA GLU A 35 13.38 -26.65 1.48
C GLU A 35 14.26 -25.88 2.47
N ASN A 36 14.61 -24.62 2.16
CA ASN A 36 15.50 -23.81 2.99
C ASN A 36 14.82 -22.54 3.50
N LEU A 37 15.15 -22.15 4.73
CA LEU A 37 14.82 -20.84 5.29
C LEU A 37 15.43 -19.73 4.40
N SER A 38 14.71 -18.64 4.21
CA SER A 38 15.23 -17.48 3.50
C SER A 38 16.42 -16.91 4.29
N SER A 39 17.49 -16.50 3.59
CA SER A 39 18.57 -15.75 4.21
C SER A 39 18.00 -14.49 4.90
N GLU A 40 18.70 -13.96 5.88
CA GLU A 40 18.31 -12.76 6.62
C GLU A 40 18.06 -11.58 5.67
N GLU A 41 18.96 -11.34 4.71
CA GLU A 41 18.80 -10.33 3.66
C GLU A 41 17.52 -10.54 2.83
N MET A 42 17.20 -11.79 2.47
CA MET A 42 15.99 -12.09 1.73
C MET A 42 14.73 -11.86 2.58
N ALA A 43 14.80 -12.15 3.89
CA ALA A 43 13.72 -11.87 4.83
C ALA A 43 13.48 -10.36 4.97
N GLU A 44 14.54 -9.57 5.08
CA GLU A 44 14.48 -8.10 5.11
C GLU A 44 13.92 -7.52 3.81
N TYR A 45 14.42 -7.99 2.67
CA TYR A 45 13.92 -7.59 1.37
C TYR A 45 12.42 -7.89 1.22
N ASN A 46 12.00 -9.10 1.59
CA ASN A 46 10.58 -9.49 1.55
C ASN A 46 9.73 -8.66 2.52
N CYS A 47 10.30 -8.29 3.67
CA CYS A 47 9.67 -7.39 4.63
C CYS A 47 9.43 -6.01 4.01
N LEU A 48 10.45 -5.41 3.43
CA LEU A 48 10.38 -4.10 2.79
C LEU A 48 9.37 -4.09 1.61
N GLU A 49 9.40 -5.12 0.76
CA GLU A 49 8.44 -5.23 -0.36
C GLU A 49 6.99 -5.42 0.14
N ALA A 50 6.78 -6.14 1.25
CA ALA A 50 5.44 -6.27 1.85
C ALA A 50 4.94 -4.93 2.41
N ARG A 51 5.80 -4.12 3.03
CA ARG A 51 5.49 -2.76 3.50
C ARG A 51 5.19 -1.82 2.34
N ARG A 52 6.01 -1.86 1.28
CA ARG A 52 5.76 -1.09 0.04
C ARG A 52 4.44 -1.50 -0.62
N LYS A 53 4.11 -2.80 -0.62
CA LYS A 53 2.82 -3.28 -1.12
C LYS A 53 1.65 -2.74 -0.31
N CYS A 54 1.78 -2.67 1.01
CA CYS A 54 0.79 -2.02 1.88
C CYS A 54 0.63 -0.54 1.51
N ALA A 55 1.75 0.20 1.41
CA ALA A 55 1.75 1.62 1.06
C ALA A 55 1.05 1.89 -0.27
N ARG A 56 1.35 1.09 -1.29
CA ARG A 56 0.67 1.19 -2.60
C ARG A 56 -0.83 0.97 -2.50
N MET A 57 -1.27 0.02 -1.67
CA MET A 57 -2.70 -0.22 -1.44
C MET A 57 -3.36 0.93 -0.69
N VAL A 58 -2.67 1.50 0.31
CA VAL A 58 -3.16 2.69 1.04
C VAL A 58 -3.29 3.87 0.08
N ASN A 59 -2.24 4.21 -0.65
CA ASN A 59 -2.22 5.34 -1.58
C ASN A 59 -3.24 5.20 -2.72
N ALA A 60 -3.53 3.98 -3.18
CA ALA A 60 -4.52 3.74 -4.24
C ALA A 60 -5.98 3.91 -3.77
N ASN A 61 -6.25 3.80 -2.46
CA ASN A 61 -7.61 3.67 -1.96
C ASN A 61 -8.03 4.75 -0.97
N PHE A 62 -7.08 5.43 -0.31
CA PHE A 62 -7.38 6.39 0.73
C PHE A 62 -6.87 7.77 0.36
N ARG A 63 -7.61 8.80 0.78
CA ARG A 63 -7.41 10.20 0.40
C ARG A 63 -7.58 11.11 1.60
N GLN A 64 -7.34 12.39 1.42
CA GLN A 64 -7.65 13.43 2.39
C GLN A 64 -9.10 13.29 2.90
N GLY A 65 -9.29 13.41 4.20
CA GLY A 65 -10.58 13.29 4.86
C GLY A 65 -10.99 11.86 5.21
N ASP A 66 -10.29 10.84 4.72
CA ASP A 66 -10.47 9.46 5.17
C ASP A 66 -9.94 9.31 6.61
N LEU A 67 -10.36 8.26 7.30
CA LEU A 67 -10.10 8.09 8.72
C LEU A 67 -9.06 7.01 8.99
N PHE A 68 -8.12 7.35 9.85
CA PHE A 68 -7.21 6.41 10.48
C PHE A 68 -7.61 6.19 11.93
N LEU A 69 -7.92 4.96 12.28
CA LEU A 69 -8.40 4.54 13.59
C LEU A 69 -7.38 3.64 14.28
N THR A 70 -7.19 3.86 15.58
CA THR A 70 -6.50 2.90 16.45
C THR A 70 -7.50 2.36 17.48
N LEU A 71 -7.81 1.08 17.34
CA LEU A 71 -8.74 0.36 18.20
C LEU A 71 -7.95 -0.41 19.25
N THR A 72 -8.24 -0.18 20.54
CA THR A 72 -7.62 -0.91 21.64
C THR A 72 -8.67 -1.73 22.36
N PHE A 73 -8.27 -2.83 22.99
CA PHE A 73 -9.15 -3.64 23.81
C PHE A 73 -9.01 -3.23 25.30
N ARG A 74 -10.12 -3.22 26.03
CA ARG A 74 -10.11 -2.97 27.48
C ARG A 74 -9.45 -4.12 28.21
N GLU A 75 -9.80 -5.34 27.79
CA GLU A 75 -9.25 -6.57 28.33
C GLU A 75 -8.18 -7.14 27.39
N ARG A 76 -7.35 -8.03 27.92
CA ARG A 76 -6.36 -8.73 27.12
C ARG A 76 -7.04 -9.80 26.26
N VAL A 77 -6.80 -9.76 24.97
CA VAL A 77 -7.31 -10.74 24.01
C VAL A 77 -6.14 -11.31 23.21
N ASP A 78 -6.26 -12.55 22.77
CA ASP A 78 -5.33 -13.12 21.78
C ASP A 78 -5.67 -12.64 20.37
N VAL A 79 -4.77 -12.88 19.42
CA VAL A 79 -4.90 -12.42 18.03
C VAL A 79 -6.14 -13.00 17.35
N GLU A 80 -6.50 -14.25 17.62
CA GLU A 80 -7.63 -14.92 16.98
C GLU A 80 -8.96 -14.31 17.44
N ASN A 81 -9.12 -14.12 18.74
CA ASN A 81 -10.27 -13.43 19.30
C ASN A 81 -10.32 -11.96 18.89
N ALA A 82 -9.19 -11.25 18.84
CA ALA A 82 -9.12 -9.89 18.35
C ALA A 82 -9.65 -9.79 16.92
N LEU A 83 -9.25 -10.71 16.04
CA LEU A 83 -9.74 -10.77 14.66
C LEU A 83 -11.23 -11.11 14.56
N ARG A 84 -11.74 -12.01 15.42
CA ARG A 84 -13.17 -12.34 15.48
C ARG A 84 -14.00 -11.13 15.91
N LEU A 85 -13.60 -10.45 16.97
CA LEU A 85 -14.25 -9.25 17.49
C LEU A 85 -14.19 -8.08 16.48
N PHE A 86 -13.06 -7.93 15.79
CA PHE A 86 -12.90 -6.96 14.71
C PHE A 86 -13.86 -7.22 13.54
N ARG A 87 -14.04 -8.46 13.11
CA ARG A 87 -15.03 -8.79 12.05
C ARG A 87 -16.45 -8.38 12.45
N ASN A 88 -16.82 -8.58 13.71
CA ASN A 88 -18.11 -8.15 14.25
C ASN A 88 -18.24 -6.61 14.24
N PHE A 89 -17.19 -5.90 14.62
CA PHE A 89 -17.13 -4.45 14.54
C PHE A 89 -17.31 -3.96 13.09
N ILE A 90 -16.57 -4.52 12.13
CA ILE A 90 -16.70 -4.17 10.71
C ILE A 90 -18.14 -4.41 10.22
N SER A 91 -18.79 -5.47 10.65
CA SER A 91 -20.18 -5.76 10.30
C SER A 91 -21.15 -4.72 10.87
N ARG A 92 -20.93 -4.26 12.11
CA ARG A 92 -21.72 -3.15 12.71
C ARG A 92 -21.47 -1.83 12.00
N LEU A 93 -20.21 -1.51 11.70
CA LEU A 93 -19.80 -0.30 11.02
C LEU A 93 -20.39 -0.22 9.60
N LYS A 94 -20.40 -1.33 8.86
CA LYS A 94 -21.05 -1.42 7.53
C LYS A 94 -22.54 -1.12 7.62
N ARG A 95 -23.25 -1.66 8.62
CA ARG A 95 -24.67 -1.39 8.83
C ARG A 95 -24.95 0.07 9.17
N LEU A 96 -24.13 0.66 10.06
CA LEU A 96 -24.23 2.09 10.39
C LEU A 96 -23.99 2.96 9.16
N ARG A 97 -22.95 2.66 8.40
CA ARG A 97 -22.60 3.36 7.16
C ARG A 97 -23.75 3.33 6.15
N LYS A 98 -24.36 2.16 5.93
CA LYS A 98 -25.53 2.01 5.04
C LYS A 98 -26.73 2.85 5.52
N ARG A 99 -27.02 2.84 6.83
CA ARG A 99 -28.12 3.65 7.41
C ARG A 99 -27.92 5.16 7.23
N LYS A 100 -26.64 5.61 7.26
CA LYS A 100 -26.29 7.02 7.03
C LYS A 100 -26.17 7.40 5.56
N GLY A 101 -26.43 6.49 4.62
CA GLY A 101 -26.41 6.77 3.18
C GLY A 101 -25.03 6.87 2.55
N TYR A 102 -23.97 6.44 3.25
CA TYR A 102 -22.61 6.45 2.69
C TYR A 102 -22.37 5.30 1.71
N SER A 103 -21.42 5.51 0.80
CA SER A 103 -20.91 4.48 -0.11
C SER A 103 -20.36 3.26 0.64
N GLU A 104 -20.11 2.18 -0.06
CA GLU A 104 -19.59 0.95 0.53
C GLU A 104 -18.30 1.18 1.33
N LEU A 105 -18.15 0.50 2.47
CA LEU A 105 -16.98 0.61 3.34
C LEU A 105 -15.75 0.01 2.66
N LYS A 106 -14.77 0.86 2.34
CA LYS A 106 -13.40 0.44 2.04
C LYS A 106 -12.59 0.48 3.34
N TYR A 107 -11.79 -0.55 3.59
CA TYR A 107 -10.93 -0.58 4.77
C TYR A 107 -9.67 -1.40 4.56
N LEU A 108 -8.61 -1.01 5.26
CA LEU A 108 -7.34 -1.74 5.38
C LEU A 108 -6.94 -1.74 6.85
N TYR A 109 -6.49 -2.89 7.36
CA TYR A 109 -6.13 -3.00 8.77
C TYR A 109 -4.86 -3.82 8.99
N VAL A 110 -4.25 -3.55 10.15
CA VAL A 110 -3.09 -4.22 10.69
C VAL A 110 -3.36 -4.56 12.14
N VAL A 111 -3.09 -5.79 12.55
CA VAL A 111 -3.12 -6.17 13.96
C VAL A 111 -1.71 -6.09 14.50
N GLU A 112 -1.51 -5.27 15.51
CA GLU A 112 -0.26 -5.15 16.25
C GLU A 112 -0.34 -6.00 17.52
N SER A 113 0.60 -6.93 17.71
CA SER A 113 0.63 -7.93 18.80
C SER A 113 1.75 -7.70 19.79
N LYS A 114 2.32 -6.49 19.87
CA LYS A 114 3.46 -6.23 20.75
C LYS A 114 3.05 -5.61 22.09
N ARG A 115 3.80 -5.97 23.15
CA ARG A 115 3.77 -5.33 24.47
C ARG A 115 2.47 -5.46 25.27
N LYS A 116 1.91 -6.66 25.40
CA LYS A 116 0.85 -6.99 26.36
C LYS A 116 -0.61 -6.65 26.00
N ARG A 117 -0.88 -5.87 24.93
CA ARG A 117 -2.26 -5.62 24.46
C ARG A 117 -2.30 -5.57 22.94
N GLU A 118 -3.29 -6.24 22.36
CA GLU A 118 -3.55 -6.18 20.95
C GLU A 118 -4.11 -4.80 20.57
N HIS A 119 -3.59 -4.24 19.46
CA HIS A 119 -4.11 -3.03 18.83
C HIS A 119 -4.48 -3.34 17.40
N ILE A 120 -5.51 -2.66 16.90
CA ILE A 120 -5.86 -2.74 15.50
C ILE A 120 -5.76 -1.35 14.90
N HIS A 121 -4.84 -1.18 13.97
CA HIS A 121 -4.75 0.00 13.12
C HIS A 121 -5.65 -0.21 11.92
N LEU A 122 -6.55 0.73 11.66
CA LEU A 122 -7.59 0.61 10.67
C LEU A 122 -7.72 1.90 9.86
N LEU A 123 -7.60 1.80 8.56
CA LEU A 123 -7.94 2.85 7.60
C LEU A 123 -9.34 2.58 7.04
N ILE A 124 -10.18 3.61 6.99
CA ILE A 124 -11.51 3.55 6.37
C ILE A 124 -11.75 4.79 5.50
N ASN A 125 -12.52 4.62 4.44
CA ASN A 125 -12.97 5.76 3.64
C ASN A 125 -13.92 6.67 4.44
N LYS A 126 -13.89 7.97 4.12
CA LYS A 126 -14.60 9.05 4.82
C LYS A 126 -16.02 8.68 5.25
N MET A 127 -16.35 9.05 6.46
CA MET A 127 -17.67 8.90 7.06
C MET A 127 -17.79 9.88 8.22
N ASP A 128 -18.87 10.64 8.27
CA ASP A 128 -19.13 11.55 9.40
C ASP A 128 -19.67 10.74 10.58
N LEU A 129 -18.78 10.46 11.50
CA LEU A 129 -19.04 9.77 12.74
C LEU A 129 -18.62 10.64 13.91
N THR A 130 -19.49 10.77 14.88
CA THR A 130 -19.10 11.31 16.18
C THR A 130 -18.22 10.30 16.92
N MET A 131 -17.36 10.78 17.81
CA MET A 131 -16.56 9.90 18.68
C MET A 131 -17.44 8.99 19.53
N LYS A 132 -18.63 9.46 19.93
CA LYS A 132 -19.62 8.68 20.68
C LYS A 132 -20.11 7.49 19.86
N GLU A 133 -20.61 7.73 18.65
CA GLU A 133 -21.09 6.67 17.74
C GLU A 133 -20.01 5.62 17.48
N LEU A 134 -18.78 6.08 17.22
CA LEU A 134 -17.67 5.18 16.93
C LEU A 134 -17.29 4.33 18.14
N SER A 135 -17.27 4.94 19.35
CA SER A 135 -17.01 4.25 20.61
C SER A 135 -18.11 3.23 20.95
N GLU A 136 -19.37 3.56 20.68
CA GLU A 136 -20.52 2.64 20.86
C GLU A 136 -20.43 1.46 19.88
N VAL A 137 -20.09 1.73 18.61
CA VAL A 137 -19.94 0.67 17.61
C VAL A 137 -18.75 -0.24 17.94
N TRP A 138 -17.65 0.32 18.47
CA TRP A 138 -16.52 -0.50 18.93
C TRP A 138 -16.88 -1.28 20.20
N GLY A 139 -17.23 -0.59 21.27
CA GLY A 139 -17.72 -1.14 22.54
C GLY A 139 -16.72 -1.97 23.36
N LEU A 140 -15.52 -2.24 22.82
CA LEU A 140 -14.55 -3.18 23.42
C LEU A 140 -13.35 -2.50 24.08
N GLY A 141 -13.27 -1.17 23.97
CA GLY A 141 -12.17 -0.40 24.51
C GLY A 141 -12.10 1.00 23.95
N ARG A 142 -10.89 1.59 23.91
CA ARG A 142 -10.67 2.95 23.43
C ARG A 142 -10.54 2.98 21.90
N VAL A 143 -11.08 4.03 21.30
CA VAL A 143 -10.88 4.37 19.89
C VAL A 143 -10.15 5.70 19.83
N MET A 144 -9.07 5.75 19.05
CA MET A 144 -8.43 7.00 18.64
C MET A 144 -8.68 7.19 17.14
N VAL A 145 -8.91 8.42 16.74
CA VAL A 145 -9.22 8.79 15.35
C VAL A 145 -8.29 9.89 14.91
N SER A 146 -7.73 9.75 13.72
CA SER A 146 -7.04 10.80 12.99
C SER A 146 -7.62 10.89 11.59
N ILE A 147 -7.74 12.09 11.06
CA ILE A 147 -8.18 12.34 9.69
C ILE A 147 -6.92 12.35 8.81
N LEU A 148 -6.98 11.74 7.64
CA LEU A 148 -5.88 11.79 6.69
C LEU A 148 -5.76 13.22 6.15
N GLU A 149 -4.57 13.78 6.29
CA GLU A 149 -4.23 15.14 5.87
C GLU A 149 -4.01 15.24 4.36
N PRO A 150 -4.03 16.47 3.78
CA PRO A 150 -3.63 16.71 2.40
C PRO A 150 -2.20 16.23 2.13
N GLY A 151 -1.89 15.83 0.90
CA GLY A 151 -0.52 15.47 0.51
C GLY A 151 -0.43 14.27 -0.42
N GLY A 152 -1.46 13.43 -0.48
CA GLY A 152 -1.57 12.32 -1.44
C GLY A 152 -0.57 11.17 -1.25
N ASP A 153 0.38 11.29 -0.31
CA ASP A 153 1.36 10.24 -0.01
C ASP A 153 1.25 9.75 1.44
N TYR A 154 0.60 8.64 1.62
CA TYR A 154 0.44 7.97 2.93
C TYR A 154 1.44 6.82 3.13
N THR A 155 2.55 6.82 2.39
CA THR A 155 3.60 5.79 2.53
C THR A 155 4.17 5.76 3.94
N GLY A 156 4.40 6.92 4.54
CA GLY A 156 4.87 7.04 5.93
C GLY A 156 3.92 6.37 6.92
N LEU A 157 2.60 6.62 6.80
CA LEU A 157 1.58 5.98 7.63
C LEU A 157 1.57 4.46 7.43
N ALA A 158 1.58 3.99 6.19
CA ALA A 158 1.61 2.55 5.89
C ALA A 158 2.86 1.87 6.47
N PHE A 159 4.00 2.54 6.43
CA PHE A 159 5.25 2.06 7.04
C PHE A 159 5.17 2.07 8.57
N TYR A 160 4.56 3.09 9.16
CA TYR A 160 4.33 3.17 10.61
C TYR A 160 3.49 1.99 11.10
N ILE A 161 2.34 1.73 10.51
CA ILE A 161 1.44 0.65 10.96
C ILE A 161 1.97 -0.75 10.68
N THR A 162 2.93 -0.89 9.76
CA THR A 162 3.53 -2.19 9.41
C THR A 162 4.92 -2.42 10.01
N LYS A 163 5.47 -1.47 10.78
CA LYS A 163 6.86 -1.54 11.26
C LYS A 163 7.10 -2.69 12.25
N GLU A 164 6.11 -2.98 13.10
CA GLU A 164 6.24 -3.93 14.20
C GLU A 164 5.64 -5.32 13.91
N ASN A 165 5.05 -5.51 12.71
CA ASN A 165 4.46 -6.77 12.31
C ASN A 165 5.48 -7.75 11.75
N TYR A 166 6.48 -8.07 12.53
CA TYR A 166 7.35 -9.21 12.28
C TYR A 166 6.57 -10.48 12.64
N LYS A 167 5.66 -10.89 11.75
CA LYS A 167 5.01 -12.19 11.89
C LYS A 167 5.86 -13.22 11.19
N GLU A 168 6.32 -14.20 11.90
CA GLU A 168 6.96 -15.38 11.33
C GLU A 168 6.01 -16.08 10.35
N TYR A 169 4.70 -16.00 10.61
CA TYR A 169 3.65 -16.61 9.80
C TYR A 169 2.43 -15.69 9.66
N GLY A 170 1.90 -15.58 8.45
CA GLY A 170 0.63 -14.93 8.16
C GLY A 170 0.72 -13.58 7.43
N LYS A 171 -0.44 -12.97 7.16
CA LYS A 171 -0.55 -11.70 6.45
C LYS A 171 -0.23 -10.54 7.39
N ARG A 172 0.68 -9.65 6.99
CA ARG A 172 1.06 -8.46 7.76
C ARG A 172 -0.06 -7.41 7.80
N TRP A 173 -0.88 -7.36 6.79
CA TRP A 173 -2.04 -6.49 6.67
C TRP A 173 -3.14 -7.18 5.87
N SER A 174 -4.37 -6.71 6.03
CA SER A 174 -5.52 -7.20 5.29
C SER A 174 -6.50 -6.05 5.02
N GLY A 175 -7.47 -6.27 4.13
CA GLY A 175 -8.42 -5.23 3.78
C GLY A 175 -9.69 -5.77 3.14
N SER A 176 -10.60 -4.87 2.85
CA SER A 176 -11.86 -5.18 2.17
C SER A 176 -11.60 -5.63 0.72
N ARG A 177 -12.55 -6.41 0.18
CA ARG A 177 -12.42 -6.96 -1.18
C ARG A 177 -12.59 -5.91 -2.28
N ASN A 178 -13.23 -4.80 -1.97
CA ASN A 178 -13.47 -3.66 -2.88
C ASN A 178 -12.32 -2.65 -2.93
N LEU A 179 -11.13 -2.99 -2.42
CA LEU A 179 -9.94 -2.18 -2.60
C LEU A 179 -9.43 -2.28 -4.05
N GLU A 180 -9.18 -1.12 -4.63
CA GLU A 180 -8.57 -0.99 -5.95
C GLU A 180 -7.09 -1.37 -5.93
N LYS A 181 -6.65 -2.09 -6.94
CA LYS A 181 -5.24 -2.44 -7.09
C LYS A 181 -4.49 -1.31 -7.78
N PRO A 182 -3.25 -1.00 -7.35
CA PRO A 182 -2.39 -0.07 -8.07
C PRO A 182 -2.19 -0.50 -9.52
N LYS A 183 -2.18 0.47 -10.45
CA LYS A 183 -1.87 0.21 -11.86
C LYS A 183 -0.37 -0.09 -12.00
N VAL A 184 -0.02 -1.21 -12.62
CA VAL A 184 1.37 -1.65 -12.75
C VAL A 184 1.69 -1.92 -14.23
N LYS A 185 2.77 -1.29 -14.72
CA LYS A 185 3.35 -1.57 -16.04
C LYS A 185 4.80 -2.01 -15.88
N VAL A 186 5.15 -3.13 -16.52
CA VAL A 186 6.54 -3.62 -16.53
C VAL A 186 6.98 -3.78 -17.97
N THR A 187 8.16 -3.23 -18.29
CA THR A 187 8.76 -3.26 -19.61
C THR A 187 10.18 -3.80 -19.53
N LEU A 188 10.59 -4.56 -20.53
CA LEU A 188 11.99 -4.95 -20.72
C LEU A 188 12.77 -3.68 -21.14
N VAL A 189 13.97 -3.50 -20.61
CA VAL A 189 14.84 -2.38 -20.96
C VAL A 189 15.96 -2.90 -21.87
N SER A 190 16.06 -2.39 -23.09
CA SER A 190 17.18 -2.71 -23.98
C SER A 190 18.49 -2.13 -23.44
N GLU A 191 19.61 -2.79 -23.72
CA GLU A 191 20.93 -2.36 -23.24
C GLU A 191 21.35 -0.98 -23.76
N GLU A 192 20.86 -0.61 -24.93
CA GLU A 192 21.12 0.70 -25.56
C GLU A 192 20.47 1.88 -24.81
N LYS A 193 19.39 1.64 -24.07
CA LYS A 193 18.66 2.67 -23.32
C LYS A 193 19.14 2.80 -21.87
N LYS A 194 20.44 2.93 -21.65
CA LYS A 194 21.00 3.25 -20.32
C LYS A 194 20.74 4.73 -19.99
N THR A 195 19.61 5.02 -19.36
CA THR A 195 19.35 6.37 -18.83
C THR A 195 20.09 6.55 -17.49
N LYS A 196 20.68 7.75 -17.28
CA LYS A 196 21.36 8.08 -16.01
C LYS A 196 20.36 8.11 -14.81
N ARG A 197 19.09 8.47 -15.07
CA ARG A 197 18.03 8.57 -14.06
C ARG A 197 16.74 7.92 -14.53
N LEU A 198 15.92 7.44 -13.59
CA LEU A 198 14.57 6.97 -13.88
C LEU A 198 13.68 8.16 -14.26
N ARG A 199 12.92 8.02 -15.35
CA ARG A 199 11.99 9.06 -15.78
C ARG A 199 10.78 9.11 -14.85
N VAL A 200 10.44 10.31 -14.40
CA VAL A 200 9.26 10.64 -13.61
C VAL A 200 8.35 11.52 -14.47
N PRO A 201 7.03 11.36 -14.45
CA PRO A 201 6.11 12.23 -15.19
C PRO A 201 6.27 13.70 -14.78
N LYS A 202 6.07 14.64 -15.72
CA LYS A 202 6.33 16.08 -15.51
C LYS A 202 5.54 16.71 -14.32
N ASN A 203 4.34 16.19 -14.07
CA ASN A 203 3.45 16.67 -12.99
C ASN A 203 3.67 15.94 -11.65
N TYR A 204 4.85 15.36 -11.43
CA TYR A 204 5.21 14.70 -10.19
C TYR A 204 6.50 15.28 -9.61
N LYS A 205 6.52 15.47 -8.28
CA LYS A 205 7.70 15.85 -7.50
C LYS A 205 8.36 14.59 -6.94
N VAL A 206 9.66 14.44 -7.18
CA VAL A 206 10.44 13.34 -6.61
C VAL A 206 10.56 13.52 -5.10
N ILE A 207 10.21 12.48 -4.34
CA ILE A 207 10.29 12.43 -2.87
C ILE A 207 11.46 11.54 -2.45
N GLU A 208 11.73 10.48 -3.20
CA GLU A 208 12.77 9.52 -2.87
C GLU A 208 13.42 9.00 -4.15
N GLU A 209 14.74 9.01 -4.21
CA GLU A 209 15.53 8.37 -5.26
C GLU A 209 16.64 7.57 -4.61
N VAL A 210 16.70 6.25 -4.86
CA VAL A 210 17.64 5.33 -4.25
C VAL A 210 18.25 4.42 -5.30
N GLN A 211 19.57 4.19 -5.16
CA GLN A 211 20.28 3.16 -5.90
C GLN A 211 20.95 2.25 -4.88
N TYR A 212 20.80 0.96 -5.04
CA TYR A 212 21.41 -0.03 -4.17
C TYR A 212 21.85 -1.25 -4.96
N TYR A 213 22.84 -1.93 -4.43
CA TYR A 213 23.31 -3.21 -4.90
C TYR A 213 23.05 -4.28 -3.85
N SER A 214 22.59 -5.43 -4.28
CA SER A 214 22.45 -6.63 -3.46
C SER A 214 22.99 -7.81 -4.26
N GLU A 215 23.69 -8.70 -3.61
CA GLU A 215 24.18 -9.93 -4.25
C GLU A 215 23.06 -10.79 -4.81
N ILE A 216 21.87 -10.72 -4.20
CA ILE A 216 20.69 -11.48 -4.59
C ILE A 216 19.95 -10.87 -5.79
N THR A 217 19.82 -9.54 -5.81
CA THR A 217 18.97 -8.83 -6.80
C THR A 217 19.77 -7.96 -7.77
N GLY A 218 21.09 -7.87 -7.60
CA GLY A 218 21.97 -7.02 -8.39
C GLY A 218 21.71 -5.52 -8.17
N HIS A 219 22.13 -4.71 -9.14
CA HIS A 219 21.87 -3.27 -9.12
C HIS A 219 20.39 -2.97 -9.28
N THR A 220 19.85 -2.18 -8.38
CA THR A 220 18.46 -1.72 -8.40
C THR A 220 18.43 -0.21 -8.29
N ARG A 221 17.61 0.43 -9.12
CA ARG A 221 17.28 1.86 -9.02
C ARG A 221 15.79 1.98 -8.69
N TYR A 222 15.48 2.89 -7.81
CA TYR A 222 14.11 3.14 -7.37
C TYR A 222 13.87 4.64 -7.24
N VAL A 223 12.71 5.09 -7.68
CA VAL A 223 12.23 6.45 -7.48
C VAL A 223 10.77 6.41 -7.03
N ARG A 224 10.44 7.28 -6.09
CA ARG A 224 9.08 7.58 -5.66
C ARG A 224 8.81 9.07 -5.81
N ALA A 225 7.68 9.39 -6.40
CA ALA A 225 7.27 10.76 -6.66
C ALA A 225 5.79 10.93 -6.36
N VAL A 226 5.38 12.15 -6.03
CA VAL A 226 4.01 12.52 -5.71
C VAL A 226 3.53 13.55 -6.71
N ARG A 227 2.28 13.47 -7.12
CA ARG A 227 1.66 14.40 -8.05
C ARG A 227 1.65 15.82 -7.47
N ILE A 228 2.03 16.80 -8.29
CA ILE A 228 1.98 18.21 -7.94
C ILE A 228 0.63 18.76 -8.40
N GLY A 229 -0.12 19.43 -7.51
CA GLY A 229 -1.37 20.11 -7.86
C GLY A 229 -2.50 19.13 -8.17
N GLY A 230 -3.02 18.48 -7.15
CA GLY A 230 -4.23 17.67 -7.18
C GLY A 230 -5.25 18.24 -6.23
N GLU A 231 -5.90 19.33 -6.61
CA GLU A 231 -7.22 19.64 -6.08
C GLU A 231 -8.23 18.83 -6.90
N ASP A 232 -9.08 18.12 -6.17
CA ASP A 232 -10.36 17.56 -6.59
C ASP A 232 -10.37 16.51 -7.72
N TYR A 233 -10.35 15.24 -7.32
CA TYR A 233 -10.85 14.16 -8.20
C TYR A 233 -12.33 13.88 -7.91
N GLY A 234 -13.18 14.77 -8.40
CA GLY A 234 -14.52 14.41 -8.80
C GLY A 234 -14.42 13.48 -10.02
N ASN A 235 -15.23 12.41 -10.04
CA ASN A 235 -15.41 11.46 -11.13
C ASN A 235 -15.33 12.13 -12.53
N GLY A 236 -14.18 12.07 -13.18
CA GLY A 236 -13.96 12.59 -14.52
C GLY A 236 -13.01 11.67 -15.27
N LYS A 237 -13.47 11.20 -16.41
CA LYS A 237 -12.81 10.32 -17.38
C LYS A 237 -11.30 10.49 -17.42
N GLU A 238 -10.58 9.39 -17.22
CA GLU A 238 -9.13 9.29 -17.36
C GLU A 238 -8.70 9.74 -18.76
N GLY A 239 -8.01 10.88 -18.82
CA GLY A 239 -7.20 11.22 -19.97
C GLY A 239 -6.02 10.25 -20.02
N GLU A 240 -5.96 9.40 -21.04
CA GLU A 240 -4.76 8.62 -21.31
C GLU A 240 -3.57 9.57 -21.48
N PRO A 241 -2.39 9.25 -20.93
CA PRO A 241 -1.20 10.03 -21.21
C PRO A 241 -0.92 9.94 -22.73
N HIS A 242 -1.03 11.05 -23.44
CA HIS A 242 -0.58 11.18 -24.82
C HIS A 242 0.85 10.64 -24.91
N MET A 243 1.00 9.55 -25.63
CA MET A 243 2.30 9.10 -26.12
C MET A 243 2.60 9.95 -27.35
N GLU A 244 3.49 10.93 -27.21
CA GLU A 244 4.16 11.50 -28.37
C GLU A 244 5.00 10.39 -29.02
N HIS A 245 4.60 9.98 -30.19
CA HIS A 245 5.45 9.23 -31.09
C HIS A 245 6.55 10.16 -31.61
N PRO A 246 7.82 9.76 -31.59
CA PRO A 246 8.85 10.45 -32.34
C PRO A 246 8.86 9.85 -33.74
N ASP A 247 8.05 10.38 -34.64
CA ASP A 247 8.22 10.11 -36.08
C ASP A 247 7.74 11.31 -36.87
N GLY A 248 8.60 11.85 -37.68
CA GLY A 248 8.33 12.92 -38.61
C GLY A 248 9.61 13.55 -39.14
N GLU A 249 10.52 12.75 -39.69
CA GLU A 249 11.40 13.25 -40.72
C GLU A 249 10.61 13.36 -42.03
N GLY A 250 10.73 14.53 -42.67
CA GLY A 250 10.24 14.84 -43.99
C GLY A 250 10.75 16.20 -44.40
#